data_67e14946a4ec2ba2cb6ff32f30bd00ad
#
_entry.id   67e14946a4ec2ba2cb6ff32f30bd00ad
#
_cell.length_a   1.000
_cell.length_b   1.000
_cell.length_c   1.000
_cell.angle_alpha   90.00
_cell.angle_beta   90.00
_cell.angle_gamma   90.00
#
_symmetry.space_group_name_H-M   'P 1'
#
loop_
_entity.id
_entity.type
_entity.pdbx_description
1 polymer ?
#
loop_
_entity_poly.entity_id
_entity_poly.type
_entity_poly.pdbx_seq_one_letter_code
_entity_poly.pdbx_strand_id
1 'polypeptide(L)'
;MHGSAPKSTVAEFPLLLEGVGLTLPSAAGPVEILKGVDLAVSPGERVAVVGPSGSGKSSLIAVAAGLERPTAGTVRLFGQDLAPLGEDGRARLRRGRVSLVFQAFHLLPNMTAEENVAAPLEIARVRDAGRIAREWLSRVGLSPRSSHYPHQLSGGEQQRVALARALAARPSLLFADEPTGNLDGKNAEAVAGMMFELVAEAGAALVLVTHDAALAGRADRQVRMAEGRAFA
;
A
#
# COMPACT_ATOMS: atom_id res chain seq x y z
N MET A 1 45.88 15.80 5.79
CA MET A 1 44.94 15.86 4.66
C MET A 1 44.16 14.55 4.63
N HIS A 2 42.98 14.52 5.25
CA HIS A 2 42.13 13.34 5.24
C HIS A 2 41.04 13.55 4.19
N GLY A 3 41.22 12.92 3.03
CA GLY A 3 40.25 12.94 1.97
C GLY A 3 39.03 12.11 2.39
N SER A 4 37.91 12.77 2.71
CA SER A 4 36.62 12.14 2.86
C SER A 4 36.14 11.71 1.47
N ALA A 5 36.11 10.41 1.23
CA ALA A 5 35.49 9.86 0.03
C ALA A 5 33.99 10.24 0.01
N PRO A 6 33.43 10.64 -1.16
CA PRO A 6 32.00 10.91 -1.25
C PRO A 6 31.23 9.61 -0.96
N LYS A 7 30.38 9.65 0.05
CA LYS A 7 29.38 8.59 0.27
C LYS A 7 28.51 8.57 -0.97
N SER A 8 28.67 7.55 -1.79
CA SER A 8 27.75 7.23 -2.88
C SER A 8 26.35 7.13 -2.28
N THR A 9 25.51 8.10 -2.57
CA THR A 9 24.08 8.06 -2.22
C THR A 9 23.43 7.05 -3.16
N VAL A 10 23.52 5.77 -2.80
CA VAL A 10 22.66 4.73 -3.39
C VAL A 10 21.25 5.18 -3.02
N ALA A 11 20.43 5.47 -4.02
CA ALA A 11 19.03 5.83 -3.81
C ALA A 11 18.40 4.67 -3.01
N GLU A 12 17.99 4.97 -1.78
CA GLU A 12 17.48 3.94 -0.85
C GLU A 12 16.10 3.54 -1.34
N PHE A 13 15.96 2.29 -1.78
CA PHE A 13 14.67 1.75 -2.23
C PHE A 13 13.63 1.84 -1.11
N PRO A 14 12.44 2.44 -1.35
CA PRO A 14 11.32 2.36 -0.40
C PRO A 14 10.96 0.93 -0.03
N LEU A 15 11.12 -0.01 -0.99
CA LEU A 15 10.91 -1.45 -0.79
C LEU A 15 11.99 -2.25 -1.51
N LEU A 16 12.58 -3.22 -0.80
CA LEU A 16 13.47 -4.22 -1.38
C LEU A 16 13.14 -5.59 -0.78
N LEU A 17 12.82 -6.54 -1.63
CA LEU A 17 12.62 -7.96 -1.32
C LEU A 17 13.73 -8.76 -1.98
N GLU A 18 14.41 -9.63 -1.22
CA GLU A 18 15.50 -10.48 -1.70
C GLU A 18 15.23 -11.94 -1.29
N GLY A 19 14.91 -12.79 -2.26
CA GLY A 19 14.66 -14.22 -2.06
C GLY A 19 13.50 -14.53 -1.11
N VAL A 20 12.46 -13.68 -1.06
CA VAL A 20 11.39 -13.76 -0.05
C VAL A 20 10.52 -14.99 -0.24
N GLY A 21 10.46 -15.82 0.80
CA GLY A 21 9.57 -16.97 0.92
C GLY A 21 8.54 -16.79 2.04
N LEU A 22 7.36 -17.37 1.84
CA LEU A 22 6.31 -17.46 2.87
C LEU A 22 5.67 -18.84 2.84
N THR A 23 5.79 -19.57 3.93
CA THR A 23 5.12 -20.86 4.15
C THR A 23 4.19 -20.73 5.34
N LEU A 24 2.91 -21.05 5.13
CA LEU A 24 1.88 -20.99 6.16
C LEU A 24 1.38 -22.40 6.51
N PRO A 25 1.05 -22.68 7.78
CA PRO A 25 0.44 -23.94 8.19
C PRO A 25 -0.97 -24.06 7.60
N SER A 26 -1.33 -25.27 7.16
CA SER A 26 -2.70 -25.61 6.79
C SER A 26 -3.09 -26.96 7.34
N ALA A 27 -4.38 -27.30 7.32
CA ALA A 27 -4.87 -28.60 7.77
C ALA A 27 -4.27 -29.80 6.99
N ALA A 28 -3.87 -29.57 5.73
CA ALA A 28 -3.24 -30.57 4.86
C ALA A 28 -1.71 -30.56 4.91
N GLY A 29 -1.10 -29.78 5.80
CA GLY A 29 0.35 -29.57 5.89
C GLY A 29 0.77 -28.15 5.51
N PRO A 30 2.06 -27.82 5.58
CA PRO A 30 2.56 -26.51 5.24
C PRO A 30 2.36 -26.20 3.75
N VAL A 31 1.89 -25.00 3.44
CA VAL A 31 1.68 -24.50 2.07
C VAL A 31 2.65 -23.36 1.81
N GLU A 32 3.47 -23.51 0.80
CA GLU A 32 4.42 -22.49 0.35
C GLU A 32 3.69 -21.48 -0.56
N ILE A 33 3.44 -20.28 -0.02
CA ILE A 33 2.69 -19.20 -0.68
C ILE A 33 3.60 -18.33 -1.54
N LEU A 34 4.80 -17.97 -1.03
CA LEU A 34 5.82 -17.21 -1.76
C LEU A 34 7.10 -18.03 -1.86
N LYS A 35 7.74 -18.01 -3.04
CA LYS A 35 8.84 -18.92 -3.41
C LYS A 35 10.02 -18.15 -3.98
N GLY A 36 10.81 -17.50 -3.10
CA GLY A 36 12.01 -16.79 -3.51
C GLY A 36 11.70 -15.56 -4.37
N VAL A 37 10.84 -14.67 -3.86
CA VAL A 37 10.42 -13.46 -4.57
C VAL A 37 11.45 -12.37 -4.42
N ASP A 38 11.91 -11.81 -5.54
CA ASP A 38 12.73 -10.61 -5.62
C ASP A 38 11.91 -9.45 -6.17
N LEU A 39 11.95 -8.29 -5.49
CA LEU A 39 11.28 -7.08 -5.93
C LEU A 39 11.98 -5.85 -5.34
N ALA A 40 12.44 -4.95 -6.19
CA ALA A 40 12.88 -3.62 -5.78
C ALA A 40 11.91 -2.58 -6.32
N VAL A 41 11.58 -1.57 -5.53
CA VAL A 41 10.73 -0.45 -5.93
C VAL A 41 11.49 0.84 -5.66
N SER A 42 11.66 1.66 -6.69
CA SER A 42 12.36 2.95 -6.61
C SER A 42 11.44 4.05 -6.05
N PRO A 43 12.01 5.15 -5.50
CA PRO A 43 11.20 6.30 -5.09
C PRO A 43 10.33 6.83 -6.22
N GLY A 44 9.03 7.00 -5.96
CA GLY A 44 8.05 7.47 -6.93
C GLY A 44 7.68 6.46 -8.03
N GLU A 45 8.30 5.28 -8.07
CA GLU A 45 7.99 4.25 -9.06
C GLU A 45 6.62 3.60 -8.76
N ARG A 46 5.85 3.35 -9.82
CA ARG A 46 4.57 2.65 -9.77
C ARG A 46 4.74 1.25 -10.37
N VAL A 47 4.64 0.23 -9.54
CA VAL A 47 4.79 -1.18 -9.95
C VAL A 47 3.44 -1.86 -9.84
N ALA A 48 2.96 -2.43 -10.94
CA ALA A 48 1.79 -3.31 -10.92
C ALA A 48 2.21 -4.77 -10.78
N VAL A 49 1.65 -5.45 -9.80
CA VAL A 49 1.80 -6.89 -9.58
C VAL A 49 0.55 -7.58 -10.12
N VAL A 50 0.70 -8.32 -11.20
CA VAL A 50 -0.40 -8.99 -11.91
C VAL A 50 -0.29 -10.50 -11.82
N GLY A 51 -1.41 -11.21 -11.91
CA GLY A 51 -1.41 -12.68 -11.91
C GLY A 51 -2.78 -13.25 -11.51
N PRO A 52 -2.99 -14.57 -11.70
CA PRO A 52 -4.25 -15.21 -11.37
C PRO A 52 -4.58 -15.13 -9.88
N SER A 53 -5.86 -15.37 -9.53
CA SER A 53 -6.25 -15.51 -8.13
C SER A 53 -5.48 -16.66 -7.47
N GLY A 54 -5.08 -16.48 -6.22
CA GLY A 54 -4.30 -17.49 -5.49
C GLY A 54 -2.79 -17.52 -5.82
N SER A 55 -2.27 -16.64 -6.69
CA SER A 55 -0.84 -16.62 -7.02
C SER A 55 0.07 -16.02 -5.92
N GLY A 56 -0.50 -15.56 -4.79
CA GLY A 56 0.26 -15.03 -3.65
C GLY A 56 0.36 -13.50 -3.58
N LYS A 57 -0.36 -12.73 -4.43
CA LYS A 57 -0.25 -11.26 -4.51
C LYS A 57 -0.57 -10.53 -3.21
N SER A 58 -1.69 -10.86 -2.56
CA SER A 58 -2.06 -10.24 -1.27
C SER A 58 -1.09 -10.62 -0.16
N SER A 59 -0.58 -11.86 -0.18
CA SER A 59 0.48 -12.31 0.75
C SER A 59 1.79 -11.57 0.50
N LEU A 60 2.13 -11.29 -0.76
CA LEU A 60 3.27 -10.44 -1.10
C LEU A 60 3.14 -9.05 -0.48
N ILE A 61 1.97 -8.41 -0.62
CA ILE A 61 1.70 -7.11 0.04
C ILE A 61 1.85 -7.23 1.56
N ALA A 62 1.27 -8.25 2.19
CA ALA A 62 1.33 -8.42 3.63
C ALA A 62 2.78 -8.54 4.14
N VAL A 63 3.61 -9.32 3.44
CA VAL A 63 5.03 -9.47 3.76
C VAL A 63 5.82 -8.20 3.44
N ALA A 64 5.61 -7.60 2.26
CA ALA A 64 6.30 -6.38 1.83
C ALA A 64 5.99 -5.19 2.74
N ALA A 65 4.76 -5.08 3.22
CA ALA A 65 4.36 -4.06 4.19
C ALA A 65 4.81 -4.38 5.63
N GLY A 66 5.42 -5.55 5.89
CA GLY A 66 5.83 -5.99 7.22
C GLY A 66 4.66 -6.29 8.16
N LEU A 67 3.49 -6.64 7.62
CA LEU A 67 2.32 -7.13 8.37
C LEU A 67 2.48 -8.62 8.68
N GLU A 68 3.09 -9.37 7.77
CA GLU A 68 3.42 -10.78 7.91
C GLU A 68 4.94 -10.96 7.90
N ARG A 69 5.45 -11.98 8.60
CA ARG A 69 6.88 -12.31 8.61
C ARG A 69 7.19 -13.28 7.48
N PRO A 70 8.21 -13.00 6.64
CA PRO A 70 8.67 -13.99 5.69
C PRO A 70 9.25 -15.20 6.44
N THR A 71 9.13 -16.39 5.86
CA THR A 71 9.78 -17.62 6.36
C THR A 71 11.20 -17.80 5.80
N ALA A 72 11.53 -17.08 4.74
CA ALA A 72 12.86 -17.04 4.12
C ALA A 72 13.09 -15.71 3.41
N GLY A 73 14.35 -15.37 3.14
CA GLY A 73 14.75 -14.15 2.45
C GLY A 73 14.73 -12.90 3.35
N THR A 74 14.89 -11.75 2.73
CA THR A 74 15.01 -10.46 3.41
C THR A 74 14.00 -9.46 2.88
N VAL A 75 13.37 -8.71 3.78
CA VAL A 75 12.48 -7.58 3.47
C VAL A 75 13.08 -6.31 4.06
N ARG A 76 13.33 -5.32 3.22
CA ARG A 76 13.75 -3.99 3.67
C ARG A 76 12.74 -2.93 3.28
N LEU A 77 12.38 -2.09 4.24
CA LEU A 77 11.64 -0.86 4.02
C LEU A 77 12.56 0.33 4.31
N PHE A 78 12.72 1.20 3.31
CA PHE A 78 13.58 2.38 3.41
C PHE A 78 14.99 2.03 3.92
N GLY A 79 15.60 0.97 3.36
CA GLY A 79 16.91 0.44 3.73
C GLY A 79 16.96 -0.36 5.03
N GLN A 80 15.92 -0.29 5.88
CA GLN A 80 15.90 -0.98 7.15
C GLN A 80 15.37 -2.42 7.00
N ASP A 81 16.15 -3.40 7.43
CA ASP A 81 15.74 -4.80 7.50
C ASP A 81 14.63 -5.00 8.55
N LEU A 82 13.57 -5.72 8.17
CA LEU A 82 12.43 -6.00 9.05
C LEU A 82 12.65 -7.20 9.95
N ALA A 83 13.61 -8.09 9.64
CA ALA A 83 13.81 -9.35 10.36
C ALA A 83 14.11 -9.15 11.86
N PRO A 84 15.00 -8.21 12.27
CA PRO A 84 15.31 -7.99 13.69
C PRO A 84 14.21 -7.24 14.44
N LEU A 85 13.21 -6.68 13.73
CA LEU A 85 12.18 -5.85 14.35
C LEU A 85 11.01 -6.69 14.89
N GLY A 86 10.64 -6.45 16.14
CA GLY A 86 9.34 -6.87 16.69
C GLY A 86 8.17 -6.13 16.02
N GLU A 87 6.93 -6.50 16.38
CA GLU A 87 5.72 -5.88 15.82
C GLU A 87 5.69 -4.36 16.02
N ASP A 88 6.00 -3.89 17.23
CA ASP A 88 6.08 -2.45 17.53
C ASP A 88 7.14 -1.72 16.69
N GLY A 89 8.29 -2.37 16.45
CA GLY A 89 9.36 -1.82 15.63
C GLY A 89 8.90 -1.64 14.18
N ARG A 90 8.26 -2.68 13.61
CA ARG A 90 7.68 -2.65 12.27
C ARG A 90 6.55 -1.63 12.16
N ALA A 91 5.66 -1.54 13.17
CA ALA A 91 4.59 -0.55 13.21
C ALA A 91 5.15 0.89 13.25
N ARG A 92 6.19 1.14 14.05
CA ARG A 92 6.88 2.44 14.09
C ARG A 92 7.53 2.80 12.74
N LEU A 93 8.14 1.83 12.06
CA LEU A 93 8.76 2.06 10.74
C LEU A 93 7.72 2.42 9.68
N ARG A 94 6.54 1.78 9.71
CA ARG A 94 5.44 2.07 8.78
C ARG A 94 4.77 3.42 9.04
N ARG A 95 4.71 3.86 10.29
CA ARG A 95 3.93 5.04 10.71
C ARG A 95 4.26 6.27 9.87
N GLY A 96 3.26 6.82 9.17
CA GLY A 96 3.38 7.99 8.31
C GLY A 96 4.21 7.80 7.03
N ARG A 97 4.81 6.62 6.81
CA ARG A 97 5.67 6.34 5.65
C ARG A 97 5.09 5.30 4.70
N VAL A 98 4.32 4.36 5.22
CA VAL A 98 3.67 3.29 4.45
C VAL A 98 2.18 3.36 4.68
N SER A 99 1.41 3.30 3.61
CA SER A 99 -0.05 3.21 3.65
C SER A 99 -0.55 2.04 2.80
N LEU A 100 -1.77 1.58 3.12
CA LEU A 100 -2.42 0.48 2.41
C LEU A 100 -3.84 0.87 2.04
N VAL A 101 -4.23 0.47 0.82
CA VAL A 101 -5.60 0.53 0.31
C VAL A 101 -6.00 -0.89 -0.07
N PHE A 102 -7.16 -1.34 0.38
CA PHE A 102 -7.66 -2.69 0.17
C PHE A 102 -8.94 -2.68 -0.65
N GLN A 103 -9.26 -3.80 -1.28
CA GLN A 103 -10.51 -4.03 -1.98
C GLN A 103 -11.74 -3.85 -1.08
N ALA A 104 -11.68 -4.28 0.17
CA ALA A 104 -12.77 -4.21 1.14
C ALA A 104 -12.85 -2.89 1.93
N PHE A 105 -12.19 -1.82 1.46
CA PHE A 105 -12.13 -0.46 2.04
C PHE A 105 -11.55 -0.41 3.46
N HIS A 106 -11.88 -1.32 4.34
CA HIS A 106 -11.49 -1.42 5.76
C HIS A 106 -11.67 -0.10 6.51
N LEU A 107 -12.80 0.58 6.27
CA LEU A 107 -13.17 1.74 7.06
C LEU A 107 -13.62 1.30 8.46
N LEU A 108 -13.34 2.12 9.44
CA LEU A 108 -13.78 1.93 10.82
C LEU A 108 -15.29 2.23 10.88
N PRO A 109 -16.16 1.24 11.15
CA PRO A 109 -17.60 1.38 10.95
C PRO A 109 -18.26 2.36 11.92
N ASN A 110 -17.64 2.59 13.08
CA ASN A 110 -18.11 3.49 14.14
C ASN A 110 -17.52 4.89 14.05
N MET A 111 -16.80 5.20 12.97
CA MET A 111 -16.20 6.49 12.68
C MET A 111 -16.81 7.09 11.42
N THR A 112 -17.00 8.39 11.39
CA THR A 112 -17.40 9.14 10.20
C THR A 112 -16.29 9.10 9.13
N ALA A 113 -16.58 9.58 7.93
CA ALA A 113 -15.57 9.71 6.86
C ALA A 113 -14.41 10.60 7.30
N GLU A 114 -14.68 11.73 7.97
CA GLU A 114 -13.65 12.63 8.50
C GLU A 114 -12.78 11.92 9.55
N GLU A 115 -13.39 11.26 10.52
CA GLU A 115 -12.67 10.53 11.57
C GLU A 115 -11.84 9.38 11.01
N ASN A 116 -12.35 8.65 10.00
CA ASN A 116 -11.58 7.61 9.30
C ASN A 116 -10.31 8.17 8.65
N VAL A 117 -10.38 9.36 8.05
CA VAL A 117 -9.20 10.01 7.43
C VAL A 117 -8.29 10.60 8.49
N ALA A 118 -8.82 11.14 9.59
CA ALA A 118 -8.05 11.73 10.68
C ALA A 118 -7.28 10.68 11.51
N ALA A 119 -7.84 9.48 11.71
CA ALA A 119 -7.29 8.47 12.61
C ALA A 119 -5.78 8.16 12.40
N PRO A 120 -5.27 7.88 11.19
CA PRO A 120 -3.84 7.65 11.01
C PRO A 120 -2.98 8.89 11.28
N LEU A 121 -3.51 10.09 11.07
CA LEU A 121 -2.83 11.35 11.36
C LEU A 121 -2.69 11.54 12.87
N GLU A 122 -3.74 11.24 13.63
CA GLU A 122 -3.73 11.31 15.10
C GLU A 122 -2.75 10.31 15.71
N ILE A 123 -2.75 9.05 15.19
CA ILE A 123 -1.78 8.01 15.58
C ILE A 123 -0.34 8.48 15.29
N ALA A 124 -0.14 9.19 14.18
CA ALA A 124 1.15 9.77 13.81
C ALA A 124 1.45 11.09 14.55
N ARG A 125 0.54 11.58 15.42
CA ARG A 125 0.63 12.84 16.17
C ARG A 125 0.79 14.07 15.26
N VAL A 126 0.16 14.04 14.10
CA VAL A 126 0.11 15.17 13.18
C VAL A 126 -0.83 16.24 13.76
N ARG A 127 -0.37 17.49 13.83
CA ARG A 127 -1.22 18.61 14.26
C ARG A 127 -2.34 18.85 13.25
N ASP A 128 -3.48 19.32 13.75
CA ASP A 128 -4.64 19.67 12.90
C ASP A 128 -5.19 18.52 12.05
N ALA A 129 -5.14 17.29 12.57
CA ALA A 129 -5.56 16.07 11.85
C ALA A 129 -6.97 16.21 11.22
N GLY A 130 -7.94 16.78 11.95
CA GLY A 130 -9.30 17.00 11.43
C GLY A 130 -9.34 18.02 10.27
N ARG A 131 -8.55 19.11 10.32
CA ARG A 131 -8.46 20.04 9.18
C ARG A 131 -7.87 19.35 7.95
N ILE A 132 -6.78 18.61 8.13
CA ILE A 132 -6.16 17.85 7.04
C ILE A 132 -7.13 16.81 6.48
N ALA A 133 -7.88 16.12 7.34
CA ALA A 133 -8.89 15.14 6.90
C ALA A 133 -9.97 15.78 6.02
N ARG A 134 -10.50 16.96 6.40
CA ARG A 134 -11.48 17.69 5.57
C ARG A 134 -10.89 18.15 4.25
N GLU A 135 -9.65 18.61 4.21
CA GLU A 135 -8.96 18.97 2.97
C GLU A 135 -8.85 17.75 2.04
N TRP A 136 -8.47 16.57 2.56
CA TRP A 136 -8.40 15.36 1.77
C TRP A 136 -9.77 14.86 1.30
N LEU A 137 -10.81 14.95 2.13
CA LEU A 137 -12.17 14.65 1.71
C LEU A 137 -12.66 15.59 0.60
N SER A 138 -12.28 16.88 0.65
CA SER A 138 -12.54 17.81 -0.44
C SER A 138 -11.85 17.40 -1.74
N ARG A 139 -10.59 16.97 -1.67
CA ARG A 139 -9.81 16.51 -2.83
C ARG A 139 -10.43 15.29 -3.52
N VAL A 140 -11.06 14.40 -2.76
CA VAL A 140 -11.74 13.23 -3.30
C VAL A 140 -13.24 13.47 -3.56
N GLY A 141 -13.70 14.72 -3.50
CA GLY A 141 -15.08 15.14 -3.82
C GLY A 141 -16.11 14.71 -2.77
N LEU A 142 -15.71 14.58 -1.49
CA LEU A 142 -16.56 14.09 -0.40
C LEU A 142 -16.78 15.10 0.73
N SER A 143 -16.56 16.42 0.49
CA SER A 143 -16.85 17.44 1.51
C SER A 143 -18.28 17.35 2.09
N PRO A 144 -19.35 17.14 1.27
CA PRO A 144 -20.70 17.01 1.83
C PRO A 144 -20.96 15.70 2.59
N ARG A 145 -20.01 14.77 2.54
CA ARG A 145 -20.09 13.45 3.15
C ARG A 145 -19.19 13.28 4.39
N SER A 146 -18.50 14.34 4.83
CA SER A 146 -17.51 14.27 5.92
C SER A 146 -18.05 13.67 7.21
N SER A 147 -19.31 13.96 7.56
CA SER A 147 -19.99 13.46 8.76
C SER A 147 -20.72 12.13 8.57
N HIS A 148 -20.68 11.52 7.39
CA HIS A 148 -21.36 10.26 7.11
C HIS A 148 -20.54 9.07 7.63
N TYR A 149 -21.23 8.08 8.16
CA TYR A 149 -20.64 6.78 8.52
C TYR A 149 -20.49 5.87 7.28
N PRO A 150 -19.59 4.88 7.31
CA PRO A 150 -19.36 3.98 6.16
C PRO A 150 -20.63 3.35 5.58
N HIS A 151 -21.57 2.93 6.42
CA HIS A 151 -22.84 2.32 5.97
C HIS A 151 -23.78 3.30 5.23
N GLN A 152 -23.53 4.60 5.28
CA GLN A 152 -24.29 5.65 4.59
C GLN A 152 -23.64 6.05 3.27
N LEU A 153 -22.49 5.46 2.93
CA LEU A 153 -21.69 5.76 1.74
C LEU A 153 -21.80 4.63 0.72
N SER A 154 -21.88 4.98 -0.55
CA SER A 154 -21.73 4.01 -1.64
C SER A 154 -20.33 3.38 -1.66
N GLY A 155 -20.16 2.24 -2.33
CA GLY A 155 -18.85 1.58 -2.43
C GLY A 155 -17.76 2.50 -3.01
N GLY A 156 -18.08 3.28 -4.06
CA GLY A 156 -17.15 4.25 -4.63
C GLY A 156 -16.82 5.40 -3.66
N GLU A 157 -17.78 5.87 -2.85
CA GLU A 157 -17.51 6.87 -1.80
C GLU A 157 -16.64 6.29 -0.69
N GLN A 158 -16.90 5.06 -0.25
CA GLN A 158 -16.09 4.39 0.75
C GLN A 158 -14.64 4.22 0.27
N GLN A 159 -14.44 3.83 -1.00
CA GLN A 159 -13.10 3.70 -1.56
C GLN A 159 -12.38 5.06 -1.66
N ARG A 160 -13.09 6.13 -2.00
CA ARG A 160 -12.51 7.49 -1.97
C ARG A 160 -12.12 7.93 -0.56
N VAL A 161 -12.91 7.57 0.48
CA VAL A 161 -12.52 7.78 1.88
C VAL A 161 -11.27 6.98 2.23
N ALA A 162 -11.20 5.69 1.82
CA ALA A 162 -10.03 4.84 2.07
C ALA A 162 -8.76 5.40 1.38
N LEU A 163 -8.90 5.94 0.17
CA LEU A 163 -7.82 6.58 -0.56
C LEU A 163 -7.36 7.88 0.14
N ALA A 164 -8.31 8.74 0.54
CA ALA A 164 -8.01 9.94 1.31
C ALA A 164 -7.28 9.60 2.62
N ARG A 165 -7.77 8.60 3.36
CA ARG A 165 -7.14 8.09 4.59
C ARG A 165 -5.70 7.63 4.36
N ALA A 166 -5.46 6.89 3.28
CA ALA A 166 -4.15 6.36 2.97
C ALA A 166 -3.14 7.46 2.61
N LEU A 167 -3.58 8.49 1.88
CA LEU A 167 -2.70 9.52 1.36
C LEU A 167 -2.59 10.77 2.26
N ALA A 168 -3.50 10.96 3.23
CA ALA A 168 -3.48 12.11 4.12
C ALA A 168 -2.17 12.27 4.91
N ALA A 169 -1.54 11.16 5.29
CA ALA A 169 -0.25 11.15 5.97
C ALA A 169 0.95 11.39 5.03
N ARG A 170 0.72 11.59 3.71
CA ARG A 170 1.76 11.72 2.67
C ARG A 170 2.80 10.61 2.74
N PRO A 171 2.40 9.35 2.60
CA PRO A 171 3.32 8.22 2.68
C PRO A 171 4.35 8.27 1.55
N SER A 172 5.53 7.70 1.78
CA SER A 172 6.54 7.50 0.75
C SER A 172 6.28 6.23 -0.08
N LEU A 173 5.46 5.31 0.45
CA LEU A 173 5.10 4.05 -0.20
C LEU A 173 3.63 3.72 0.06
N LEU A 174 2.88 3.49 -1.02
CA LEU A 174 1.50 3.04 -0.99
C LEU A 174 1.40 1.62 -1.55
N PHE A 175 0.77 0.73 -0.82
CA PHE A 175 0.30 -0.55 -1.32
C PHE A 175 -1.20 -0.47 -1.64
N ALA A 176 -1.61 -0.97 -2.78
CA ALA A 176 -3.02 -1.05 -3.17
C ALA A 176 -3.34 -2.48 -3.62
N ASP A 177 -4.19 -3.17 -2.87
CA ASP A 177 -4.62 -4.54 -3.16
C ASP A 177 -6.03 -4.52 -3.76
N GLU A 178 -6.12 -4.75 -5.07
CA GLU A 178 -7.37 -4.74 -5.86
C GLU A 178 -8.26 -3.51 -5.56
N PRO A 179 -7.73 -2.28 -5.63
CA PRO A 179 -8.39 -1.08 -5.08
C PRO A 179 -9.73 -0.73 -5.75
N THR A 180 -10.05 -1.35 -6.87
CA THR A 180 -11.29 -1.12 -7.62
C THR A 180 -12.15 -2.38 -7.76
N GLY A 181 -11.72 -3.51 -7.19
CA GLY A 181 -12.36 -4.81 -7.41
C GLY A 181 -13.81 -4.94 -6.93
N ASN A 182 -14.26 -4.09 -6.01
CA ASN A 182 -15.63 -4.04 -5.50
C ASN A 182 -16.48 -2.92 -6.10
N LEU A 183 -16.00 -2.26 -7.17
CA LEU A 183 -16.68 -1.11 -7.78
C LEU A 183 -17.24 -1.48 -9.16
N ASP A 184 -18.34 -0.83 -9.56
CA ASP A 184 -18.80 -0.87 -10.94
C ASP A 184 -17.84 -0.12 -11.89
N GLY A 185 -17.92 -0.40 -13.19
CA GLY A 185 -16.93 0.03 -14.17
C GLY A 185 -16.67 1.54 -14.21
N LYS A 186 -17.69 2.39 -14.09
CA LYS A 186 -17.52 3.86 -14.11
C LYS A 186 -16.86 4.37 -12.83
N ASN A 187 -17.30 3.86 -11.69
CA ASN A 187 -16.71 4.22 -10.40
C ASN A 187 -15.28 3.66 -10.28
N ALA A 188 -15.01 2.46 -10.80
CA ALA A 188 -13.68 1.86 -10.82
C ALA A 188 -12.68 2.73 -11.57
N GLU A 189 -13.01 3.19 -12.77
CA GLU A 189 -12.13 4.04 -13.58
C GLU A 189 -11.88 5.40 -12.93
N ALA A 190 -12.94 6.04 -12.40
CA ALA A 190 -12.82 7.33 -11.72
C ALA A 190 -11.93 7.24 -10.48
N VAL A 191 -12.11 6.21 -9.64
CA VAL A 191 -11.29 5.98 -8.44
C VAL A 191 -9.85 5.63 -8.81
N ALA A 192 -9.65 4.81 -9.85
CA ALA A 192 -8.32 4.50 -10.37
C ALA A 192 -7.60 5.75 -10.87
N GLY A 193 -8.27 6.59 -11.66
CA GLY A 193 -7.74 7.87 -12.13
C GLY A 193 -7.26 8.73 -10.98
N MET A 194 -8.16 8.97 -10.03
CA MET A 194 -7.87 9.74 -8.82
C MET A 194 -6.70 9.17 -8.01
N MET A 195 -6.62 7.86 -7.84
CA MET A 195 -5.52 7.21 -7.12
C MET A 195 -4.17 7.51 -7.77
N PHE A 196 -4.04 7.31 -9.09
CA PHE A 196 -2.77 7.57 -9.78
C PHE A 196 -2.37 9.04 -9.74
N GLU A 197 -3.32 9.97 -9.89
CA GLU A 197 -3.08 11.41 -9.78
C GLU A 197 -2.57 11.79 -8.39
N LEU A 198 -3.28 11.36 -7.34
CA LEU A 198 -2.92 11.68 -5.96
C LEU A 198 -1.60 11.04 -5.52
N VAL A 199 -1.29 9.83 -5.99
CA VAL A 199 0.01 9.17 -5.75
C VAL A 199 1.15 9.94 -6.42
N ALA A 200 0.96 10.37 -7.67
CA ALA A 200 1.95 11.15 -8.40
C ALA A 200 2.20 12.51 -7.72
N GLU A 201 1.14 13.22 -7.31
CA GLU A 201 1.27 14.49 -6.58
C GLU A 201 1.96 14.32 -5.22
N ALA A 202 1.74 13.21 -4.54
CA ALA A 202 2.39 12.90 -3.27
C ALA A 202 3.88 12.51 -3.45
N GLY A 203 4.31 12.19 -4.67
CA GLY A 203 5.63 11.63 -4.96
C GLY A 203 5.85 10.24 -4.34
N ALA A 204 4.77 9.54 -4.01
CA ALA A 204 4.81 8.23 -3.38
C ALA A 204 5.14 7.13 -4.40
N ALA A 205 5.92 6.14 -3.99
CA ALA A 205 6.00 4.89 -4.71
C ALA A 205 4.70 4.10 -4.54
N LEU A 206 4.29 3.34 -5.57
CA LEU A 206 3.07 2.53 -5.56
C LEU A 206 3.38 1.08 -5.90
N VAL A 207 2.91 0.16 -5.07
CA VAL A 207 2.79 -1.26 -5.41
C VAL A 207 1.32 -1.60 -5.53
N LEU A 208 0.87 -1.79 -6.76
CA LEU A 208 -0.53 -2.07 -7.10
C LEU A 208 -0.69 -3.54 -7.44
N VAL A 209 -1.50 -4.25 -6.69
CA VAL A 209 -1.97 -5.59 -7.05
C VAL A 209 -3.29 -5.46 -7.78
N THR A 210 -3.37 -6.03 -8.96
CA THR A 210 -4.61 -6.06 -9.74
C THR A 210 -4.63 -7.20 -10.77
N HIS A 211 -5.82 -7.65 -11.13
CA HIS A 211 -6.05 -8.50 -12.29
C HIS A 211 -6.57 -7.72 -13.52
N ASP A 212 -6.85 -6.42 -13.35
CA ASP A 212 -7.28 -5.54 -14.43
C ASP A 212 -6.06 -5.07 -15.23
N ALA A 213 -5.99 -5.49 -16.52
CA ALA A 213 -4.90 -5.17 -17.42
C ALA A 213 -4.84 -3.66 -17.77
N ALA A 214 -5.98 -2.98 -17.84
CA ALA A 214 -6.02 -1.55 -18.13
C ALA A 214 -5.46 -0.75 -16.95
N LEU A 215 -5.82 -1.15 -15.72
CA LEU A 215 -5.27 -0.56 -14.50
C LEU A 215 -3.77 -0.84 -14.37
N ALA A 216 -3.33 -2.07 -14.61
CA ALA A 216 -1.91 -2.45 -14.59
C ALA A 216 -1.08 -1.70 -15.64
N GLY A 217 -1.66 -1.40 -16.81
CA GLY A 217 -1.02 -0.63 -17.88
C GLY A 217 -0.73 0.83 -17.53
N ARG A 218 -1.27 1.35 -16.43
CA ARG A 218 -1.00 2.72 -15.92
C ARG A 218 0.23 2.81 -15.03
N ALA A 219 0.77 1.67 -14.61
CA ALA A 219 2.03 1.60 -13.84
C ALA A 219 3.24 1.76 -14.75
N ASP A 220 4.37 2.15 -14.18
CA ASP A 220 5.64 2.30 -14.91
C ASP A 220 6.24 0.95 -15.29
N ARG A 221 5.94 -0.10 -14.50
CA ARG A 221 6.43 -1.47 -14.70
C ARG A 221 5.39 -2.48 -14.18
N GLN A 222 5.38 -3.64 -14.82
CA GLN A 222 4.57 -4.78 -14.39
C GLN A 222 5.46 -5.93 -13.94
N VAL A 223 5.05 -6.60 -12.86
CA VAL A 223 5.65 -7.83 -12.34
C VAL A 223 4.56 -8.91 -12.36
N ARG A 224 4.81 -10.01 -13.06
CA ARG A 224 3.87 -11.12 -13.12
C ARG A 224 4.10 -12.08 -11.96
N MET A 225 3.05 -12.39 -11.21
CA MET A 225 3.07 -13.46 -10.23
C MET A 225 2.36 -14.71 -10.71
N ALA A 226 3.02 -15.85 -10.58
CA ALA A 226 2.45 -17.17 -10.84
C ALA A 226 3.03 -18.18 -9.83
N GLU A 227 2.17 -19.00 -9.22
CA GLU A 227 2.55 -20.09 -8.31
C GLU A 227 3.54 -19.67 -7.19
N GLY A 228 3.34 -18.46 -6.65
CA GLY A 228 4.16 -17.88 -5.58
C GLY A 228 5.49 -17.27 -6.03
N ARG A 229 5.79 -17.20 -7.32
CA ARG A 229 7.01 -16.60 -7.89
C ARG A 229 6.70 -15.30 -8.62
N ALA A 230 7.65 -14.37 -8.60
CA ALA A 230 7.59 -13.12 -9.35
C ALA A 230 8.48 -13.22 -10.60
N PHE A 231 7.99 -12.67 -11.71
CA PHE A 231 8.68 -12.59 -12.98
C PHE A 231 8.61 -11.15 -13.49
N ALA A 232 9.74 -10.57 -13.84
CA ALA A 232 9.86 -9.23 -14.41
C ALA A 232 9.49 -9.24 -15.91
#